data_e4eae442f90f5119b18e70b51cb651e2
#
_entry.id   e4eae442f90f5119b18e70b51cb651e2
#
_cell.length_a   1.000
_cell.length_b   1.000
_cell.length_c   1.000
_cell.angle_alpha   90.00
_cell.angle_beta   90.00
_cell.angle_gamma   90.00
#
_symmetry.space_group_name_H-M   'P 1'
#
loop_
_entity.id
_entity.type
_entity.pdbx_description
1 polymer ?
#
loop_
_entity_poly.entity_id
_entity_poly.type
_entity_poly.pdbx_seq_one_letter_code
_entity_poly.pdbx_strand_id
1 'polypeptide(L)'
;MALSNIPASCLFRHQKLQQLLFFFMLLLTPAMSISFNFPKFSDEHITLVPDAYINADGGIELTRNKATESSAGSVGCALYKERVLLWDNSTGRQTVTDFTTHFSFIIKPFNGAMSADGLAFFIAPFNSTIPIDRTSGGNLGLFSGETTVTDSQNQTLAVEFDT
;
A
#
# COMPACT_ATOMS: atom_id res chain seq x y z
N MET A 1 20.07 -29.75 58.10
CA MET A 1 19.66 -28.96 56.88
C MET A 1 20.43 -27.65 56.94
N ALA A 2 21.39 -27.47 56.07
CA ALA A 2 22.18 -26.24 56.01
C ALA A 2 21.50 -25.27 55.05
N LEU A 3 20.95 -24.18 55.57
CA LEU A 3 20.50 -23.05 54.78
C LEU A 3 21.75 -22.32 54.26
N SER A 4 22.00 -22.43 52.95
CA SER A 4 23.09 -21.71 52.30
C SER A 4 22.76 -20.22 52.32
N ASN A 5 23.54 -19.44 53.09
CA ASN A 5 23.47 -17.98 53.09
C ASN A 5 23.98 -17.47 51.75
N ILE A 6 23.07 -17.06 50.86
CA ILE A 6 23.40 -16.36 49.62
C ILE A 6 23.94 -14.98 50.05
N PRO A 7 25.17 -14.60 49.67
CA PRO A 7 25.74 -13.32 50.08
C PRO A 7 24.91 -12.17 49.45
N ALA A 8 24.64 -11.14 50.28
CA ALA A 8 23.82 -9.98 49.91
C ALA A 8 24.31 -9.29 48.62
N SER A 9 25.62 -9.36 48.35
CA SER A 9 26.22 -8.87 47.10
C SER A 9 25.74 -9.59 45.83
N CYS A 10 25.38 -10.88 45.95
CA CYS A 10 24.86 -11.67 44.83
C CYS A 10 23.40 -11.29 44.49
N LEU A 11 22.60 -11.05 45.52
CA LEU A 11 21.21 -10.56 45.40
C LEU A 11 21.17 -9.16 44.78
N PHE A 12 22.06 -8.25 45.17
CA PHE A 12 22.16 -6.90 44.58
C PHE A 12 22.56 -6.95 43.07
N ARG A 13 23.44 -7.84 42.69
CA ARG A 13 23.83 -8.01 41.29
C ARG A 13 22.67 -8.55 40.45
N HIS A 14 21.92 -9.52 40.97
CA HIS A 14 20.73 -10.06 40.29
C HIS A 14 19.65 -8.98 40.14
N GLN A 15 19.41 -8.18 41.14
CA GLN A 15 18.39 -7.11 41.08
C GLN A 15 18.74 -6.02 40.06
N LYS A 16 20.01 -5.61 39.99
CA LYS A 16 20.50 -4.65 38.97
C LYS A 16 20.42 -5.23 37.56
N LEU A 17 20.73 -6.52 37.39
CA LEU A 17 20.63 -7.18 36.10
C LEU A 17 19.16 -7.28 35.63
N GLN A 18 18.24 -7.61 36.53
CA GLN A 18 16.80 -7.63 36.24
C GLN A 18 16.27 -6.24 35.85
N GLN A 19 16.68 -5.20 36.55
CA GLN A 19 16.33 -3.81 36.22
C GLN A 19 16.88 -3.40 34.87
N LEU A 20 18.11 -3.78 34.55
CA LEU A 20 18.72 -3.50 33.24
C LEU A 20 17.99 -4.22 32.10
N LEU A 21 17.65 -5.50 32.29
CA LEU A 21 16.86 -6.29 31.35
C LEU A 21 15.47 -5.71 31.14
N PHE A 22 14.81 -5.28 32.21
CA PHE A 22 13.50 -4.63 32.15
C PHE A 22 13.57 -3.29 31.38
N PHE A 23 14.60 -2.48 31.63
CA PHE A 23 14.84 -1.26 30.88
C PHE A 23 15.16 -1.54 29.39
N PHE A 24 15.90 -2.59 29.11
CA PHE A 24 16.21 -3.00 27.75
C PHE A 24 14.95 -3.48 27.00
N MET A 25 14.07 -4.22 27.68
CA MET A 25 12.77 -4.61 27.13
C MET A 25 11.83 -3.42 26.86
N LEU A 26 11.88 -2.39 27.69
CA LEU A 26 11.11 -1.14 27.48
C LEU A 26 11.63 -0.31 26.28
N LEU A 27 12.89 -0.47 25.90
CA LEU A 27 13.49 0.20 24.75
C LEU A 27 13.21 -0.51 23.42
N LEU A 28 12.73 -1.76 23.45
CA LEU A 28 12.29 -2.50 22.27
C LEU A 28 10.90 -2.01 21.85
N THR A 29 10.83 -0.87 21.19
CA THR A 29 9.61 -0.47 20.50
C THR A 29 9.33 -1.50 19.40
N PRO A 30 8.15 -2.11 19.34
CA PRO A 30 7.82 -2.98 18.21
C PRO A 30 7.84 -2.15 16.93
N ALA A 31 8.80 -2.41 16.07
CA ALA A 31 8.76 -1.87 14.70
C ALA A 31 7.65 -2.63 13.96
N MET A 32 6.52 -1.98 13.73
CA MET A 32 5.47 -2.53 12.88
C MET A 32 5.90 -2.37 11.43
N SER A 33 6.42 -3.45 10.86
CA SER A 33 6.76 -3.52 9.44
C SER A 33 5.65 -4.29 8.72
N ILE A 34 5.08 -3.69 7.68
CA ILE A 34 4.18 -4.37 6.76
C ILE A 34 5.02 -4.80 5.56
N SER A 35 4.94 -6.08 5.21
CA SER A 35 5.58 -6.61 4.01
C SER A 35 4.61 -7.55 3.33
N PHE A 36 4.44 -7.40 2.02
CA PHE A 36 3.63 -8.29 1.21
C PHE A 36 4.33 -8.53 -0.14
N ASN A 37 4.05 -9.69 -0.71
CA ASN A 37 4.54 -10.07 -2.02
C ASN A 37 3.44 -10.86 -2.74
N PHE A 38 3.05 -10.40 -3.92
CA PHE A 38 2.03 -11.02 -4.75
C PHE A 38 2.65 -11.53 -6.06
N PRO A 39 3.21 -12.73 -6.07
CA PRO A 39 3.65 -13.36 -7.32
C PRO A 39 2.46 -13.67 -8.24
N LYS A 40 1.26 -13.80 -7.66
CA LYS A 40 -0.05 -13.86 -8.31
C LYS A 40 -1.05 -13.10 -7.45
N PHE A 41 -1.95 -12.38 -8.09
CA PHE A 41 -3.00 -11.65 -7.41
C PHE A 41 -4.23 -12.52 -7.17
N SER A 42 -4.97 -12.18 -6.12
CA SER A 42 -6.26 -12.80 -5.78
C SER A 42 -7.19 -11.76 -5.17
N ASP A 43 -8.49 -12.03 -5.24
CA ASP A 43 -9.53 -11.17 -4.65
C ASP A 43 -9.46 -11.10 -3.11
N GLU A 44 -8.64 -11.93 -2.49
CA GLU A 44 -8.47 -11.92 -1.03
C GLU A 44 -7.84 -10.61 -0.54
N HIS A 45 -6.83 -10.13 -1.26
CA HIS A 45 -6.02 -8.98 -0.84
C HIS A 45 -6.22 -7.72 -1.68
N ILE A 46 -6.83 -7.85 -2.85
CA ILE A 46 -6.97 -6.78 -3.82
C ILE A 46 -8.44 -6.49 -4.10
N THR A 47 -8.81 -5.22 -4.11
CA THR A 47 -10.10 -4.75 -4.62
C THR A 47 -9.89 -4.23 -6.04
N LEU A 48 -10.73 -4.66 -6.97
CA LEU A 48 -10.69 -4.31 -8.38
C LEU A 48 -11.87 -3.43 -8.74
N VAL A 49 -11.65 -2.35 -9.49
CA VAL A 49 -12.68 -1.33 -9.85
C VAL A 49 -12.31 -0.66 -11.16
N PRO A 50 -13.26 -0.19 -11.96
CA PRO A 50 -14.51 -0.84 -12.33
C PRO A 50 -14.27 -1.92 -13.39
N ASP A 51 -13.31 -1.71 -14.35
CA ASP A 51 -13.05 -2.59 -15.47
C ASP A 51 -11.92 -3.60 -15.19
N ALA A 52 -11.21 -3.45 -14.07
CA ALA A 52 -10.09 -4.31 -13.73
C ALA A 52 -10.53 -5.73 -13.34
N TYR A 53 -9.74 -6.72 -13.73
CA TYR A 53 -9.97 -8.12 -13.38
C TYR A 53 -8.67 -8.90 -13.26
N ILE A 54 -8.70 -10.03 -12.57
CA ILE A 54 -7.57 -10.96 -12.49
C ILE A 54 -7.69 -11.96 -13.62
N ASN A 55 -6.64 -12.06 -14.46
CA ASN A 55 -6.58 -13.01 -15.54
C ASN A 55 -6.23 -14.44 -15.06
N ALA A 56 -6.29 -15.42 -15.96
CA ALA A 56 -6.03 -16.83 -15.64
C ALA A 56 -4.59 -17.09 -15.13
N ASP A 57 -3.64 -16.25 -15.48
CA ASP A 57 -2.23 -16.36 -15.04
C ASP A 57 -1.99 -15.75 -13.66
N GLY A 58 -2.98 -15.05 -13.09
CA GLY A 58 -2.91 -14.34 -11.83
C GLY A 58 -2.34 -12.93 -11.95
N GLY A 59 -2.29 -12.38 -13.15
CA GLY A 59 -2.00 -10.96 -13.41
C GLY A 59 -3.26 -10.12 -13.29
N ILE A 60 -3.11 -8.81 -13.10
CA ILE A 60 -4.21 -7.86 -13.12
C ILE A 60 -4.26 -7.21 -14.51
N GLU A 61 -5.42 -7.32 -15.15
CA GLU A 61 -5.79 -6.52 -16.32
C GLU A 61 -6.57 -5.30 -15.81
N LEU A 62 -5.99 -4.12 -15.97
CA LEU A 62 -6.62 -2.89 -15.46
C LEU A 62 -7.72 -2.38 -16.38
N THR A 63 -7.66 -2.71 -17.67
CA THR A 63 -8.62 -2.25 -18.66
C THR A 63 -9.23 -3.43 -19.42
N ARG A 64 -10.36 -3.19 -20.08
CA ARG A 64 -11.02 -4.21 -20.90
C ARG A 64 -10.08 -4.68 -22.01
N ASN A 65 -9.80 -5.98 -22.06
CA ASN A 65 -8.87 -6.60 -23.00
C ASN A 65 -9.50 -7.79 -23.72
N LYS A 66 -10.81 -7.78 -23.93
CA LYS A 66 -11.49 -8.84 -24.67
C LYS A 66 -11.75 -8.39 -26.11
N ALA A 67 -11.55 -9.31 -27.04
CA ALA A 67 -11.71 -9.04 -28.48
C ALA A 67 -13.12 -8.57 -28.86
N THR A 68 -14.11 -8.82 -28.03
CA THR A 68 -15.53 -8.48 -28.25
C THR A 68 -15.94 -7.16 -27.60
N GLU A 69 -15.06 -6.52 -26.86
CA GLU A 69 -15.38 -5.30 -26.07
C GLU A 69 -14.50 -4.14 -26.55
N SER A 70 -15.06 -2.94 -26.57
CA SER A 70 -14.28 -1.73 -26.83
C SER A 70 -13.44 -1.40 -25.60
N SER A 71 -12.15 -1.17 -25.80
CA SER A 71 -11.27 -0.65 -24.74
C SER A 71 -11.35 0.87 -24.60
N ALA A 72 -12.02 1.58 -25.52
CA ALA A 72 -12.16 3.02 -25.46
C ALA A 72 -12.89 3.44 -24.17
N GLY A 73 -12.31 4.39 -23.45
CA GLY A 73 -12.81 4.88 -22.17
C GLY A 73 -12.81 3.85 -21.04
N SER A 74 -12.09 2.74 -21.20
CA SER A 74 -11.94 1.75 -20.14
C SER A 74 -11.04 2.30 -19.03
N VAL A 75 -11.50 2.15 -17.80
CA VAL A 75 -10.79 2.60 -16.59
C VAL A 75 -10.82 1.49 -15.56
N GLY A 76 -9.69 1.15 -15.02
CA GLY A 76 -9.62 0.16 -13.96
C GLY A 76 -8.52 0.46 -12.97
N CYS A 77 -8.74 -0.02 -11.77
CA CYS A 77 -7.83 0.18 -10.66
C CYS A 77 -7.76 -1.06 -9.79
N ALA A 78 -6.61 -1.28 -9.20
CA ALA A 78 -6.36 -2.33 -8.24
C ALA A 78 -5.89 -1.72 -6.92
N LEU A 79 -6.64 -1.94 -5.86
CA LEU A 79 -6.39 -1.38 -4.52
C LEU A 79 -6.03 -2.48 -3.55
N TYR A 80 -4.97 -2.28 -2.78
CA TYR A 80 -4.67 -3.14 -1.64
C TYR A 80 -5.72 -2.95 -0.54
N LYS A 81 -6.28 -4.05 -0.02
CA LYS A 81 -7.40 -4.02 0.94
C LYS A 81 -7.01 -3.59 2.35
N GLU A 82 -5.75 -3.77 2.72
CA GLU A 82 -5.31 -3.48 4.07
C GLU A 82 -4.74 -2.06 4.16
N ARG A 83 -4.92 -1.46 5.32
CA ARG A 83 -4.34 -0.14 5.59
C ARG A 83 -2.82 -0.22 5.68
N VAL A 84 -2.13 0.64 4.93
CA VAL A 84 -0.69 0.87 5.06
C VAL A 84 -0.46 2.17 5.83
N LEU A 85 0.11 2.07 7.03
CA LEU A 85 0.37 3.23 7.86
C LEU A 85 1.68 3.89 7.43
N LEU A 86 1.59 5.01 6.71
CA LEU A 86 2.75 5.76 6.22
C LEU A 86 3.22 6.83 7.20
N TRP A 87 2.37 7.26 8.12
CA TRP A 87 2.70 8.21 9.18
C TRP A 87 1.83 7.99 10.41
N ASP A 88 2.36 8.29 11.57
CA ASP A 88 1.66 8.21 12.83
C ASP A 88 2.03 9.40 13.72
N ASN A 89 1.03 9.99 14.37
CA ASN A 89 1.20 11.06 15.37
C ASN A 89 0.50 10.72 16.70
N SER A 90 0.10 9.48 16.89
CA SER A 90 -0.67 9.03 18.06
C SER A 90 0.06 9.26 19.40
N THR A 91 1.38 9.31 19.37
CA THR A 91 2.24 9.54 20.55
C THR A 91 2.63 11.01 20.75
N GLY A 92 2.07 11.94 19.96
CA GLY A 92 2.49 13.35 19.94
C GLY A 92 3.84 13.59 19.25
N ARG A 93 4.46 12.54 18.72
CA ARG A 93 5.65 12.60 17.89
C ARG A 93 5.32 12.04 16.52
N GLN A 94 5.49 12.88 15.50
CA GLN A 94 5.26 12.42 14.13
C GLN A 94 6.36 11.44 13.73
N THR A 95 5.96 10.21 13.42
CA THR A 95 6.82 9.20 12.82
C THR A 95 6.38 8.96 11.38
N VAL A 96 7.35 8.96 10.47
CA VAL A 96 7.15 8.67 9.04
C VAL A 96 7.73 7.29 8.76
N THR A 97 7.00 6.49 8.01
CA THR A 97 7.42 5.14 7.61
C THR A 97 8.04 5.19 6.23
N ASP A 98 9.24 4.65 6.11
CA ASP A 98 9.84 4.39 4.80
C ASP A 98 9.15 3.19 4.16
N PHE A 99 8.89 3.26 2.87
CA PHE A 99 8.38 2.14 2.10
C PHE A 99 9.12 1.98 0.78
N THR A 100 9.17 0.74 0.31
CA THR A 100 9.68 0.38 -1.00
C THR A 100 8.65 -0.48 -1.70
N THR A 101 8.33 -0.16 -2.93
CA THR A 101 7.45 -0.97 -3.77
C THR A 101 8.15 -1.37 -5.06
N HIS A 102 7.90 -2.60 -5.49
CA HIS A 102 8.35 -3.12 -6.77
C HIS A 102 7.14 -3.72 -7.48
N PHE A 103 6.90 -3.32 -8.69
CA PHE A 103 5.87 -3.91 -9.54
C PHE A 103 6.33 -3.93 -10.99
N SER A 104 5.78 -4.84 -11.77
CA SER A 104 6.02 -4.94 -13.21
C SER A 104 4.70 -4.77 -13.93
N PHE A 105 4.72 -4.06 -15.04
CA PHE A 105 3.55 -3.86 -15.87
C PHE A 105 3.89 -3.91 -17.36
N ILE A 106 2.88 -4.12 -18.18
CA ILE A 106 2.97 -4.07 -19.63
C ILE A 106 1.81 -3.22 -20.13
N ILE A 107 2.11 -2.19 -20.91
CA ILE A 107 1.11 -1.46 -21.68
C ILE A 107 1.15 -2.01 -23.11
N LYS A 108 0.03 -2.57 -23.57
CA LYS A 108 -0.06 -3.25 -24.85
C LYS A 108 -1.25 -2.71 -25.64
N PRO A 109 -1.03 -2.09 -26.78
CA PRO A 109 -2.14 -1.64 -27.61
C PRO A 109 -2.91 -2.84 -28.16
N PHE A 110 -4.23 -2.73 -28.20
CA PHE A 110 -5.09 -3.75 -28.76
C PHE A 110 -5.21 -3.54 -30.27
N ASN A 111 -4.95 -4.59 -31.08
CA ASN A 111 -5.07 -4.59 -32.54
C ASN A 111 -4.36 -3.45 -33.26
N GLY A 112 -3.17 -3.04 -32.80
CA GLY A 112 -2.41 -1.97 -33.48
C GLY A 112 -2.97 -0.56 -33.28
N ALA A 113 -3.91 -0.38 -32.36
CA ALA A 113 -4.34 0.93 -31.88
C ALA A 113 -3.17 1.66 -31.18
N MET A 114 -3.26 2.98 -31.04
CA MET A 114 -2.30 3.72 -30.24
C MET A 114 -2.55 3.40 -28.77
N SER A 115 -1.49 3.17 -28.01
CA SER A 115 -1.57 3.15 -26.56
C SER A 115 -1.85 4.56 -26.06
N ALA A 116 -2.76 4.69 -25.14
CA ALA A 116 -3.08 5.92 -24.41
C ALA A 116 -3.88 5.50 -23.16
N ASP A 117 -3.90 6.23 -22.16
CA ASP A 117 -3.25 7.43 -21.71
C ASP A 117 -2.08 7.12 -20.75
N GLY A 118 -1.91 5.86 -20.34
CA GLY A 118 -0.84 5.44 -19.45
C GLY A 118 -1.32 4.64 -18.23
N LEU A 119 -0.46 4.58 -17.23
CA LEU A 119 -0.67 3.91 -15.96
C LEU A 119 -0.23 4.83 -14.81
N ALA A 120 -0.90 4.79 -13.68
CA ALA A 120 -0.42 5.44 -12.48
C ALA A 120 -0.30 4.46 -11.30
N PHE A 121 0.81 4.56 -10.56
CA PHE A 121 0.91 4.05 -9.20
C PHE A 121 0.53 5.18 -8.25
N PHE A 122 -0.34 4.91 -7.28
CA PHE A 122 -0.80 5.96 -6.39
C PHE A 122 -0.95 5.51 -4.93
N ILE A 123 -0.92 6.50 -4.05
CA ILE A 123 -1.20 6.40 -2.63
C ILE A 123 -2.34 7.37 -2.35
N ALA A 124 -3.39 6.87 -1.71
CA ALA A 124 -4.57 7.63 -1.36
C ALA A 124 -5.00 7.32 0.08
N PRO A 125 -5.81 8.15 0.72
CA PRO A 125 -6.38 7.84 2.02
C PRO A 125 -7.11 6.50 2.02
N PHE A 126 -6.99 5.76 3.11
CA PHE A 126 -7.68 4.47 3.25
C PHE A 126 -9.20 4.69 3.14
N ASN A 127 -9.87 3.83 2.38
CA ASN A 127 -11.29 3.95 2.01
C ASN A 127 -11.64 5.14 1.10
N SER A 128 -10.67 5.77 0.45
CA SER A 128 -11.00 6.71 -0.61
C SER A 128 -11.74 6.00 -1.74
N THR A 129 -12.76 6.64 -2.26
CA THR A 129 -13.52 6.15 -3.41
C THR A 129 -12.91 6.71 -4.68
N ILE A 130 -12.72 5.84 -5.68
CA ILE A 130 -12.35 6.29 -7.02
C ILE A 130 -13.57 6.99 -7.63
N PRO A 131 -13.41 8.19 -8.21
CA PRO A 131 -14.51 8.84 -8.90
C PRO A 131 -15.07 7.94 -10.01
N ILE A 132 -16.39 7.85 -10.13
CA ILE A 132 -17.06 7.00 -11.12
C ILE A 132 -17.19 7.73 -12.47
N ASP A 133 -17.29 9.05 -12.45
CA ASP A 133 -17.59 9.85 -13.63
C ASP A 133 -16.34 10.54 -14.20
N ARG A 134 -16.21 10.50 -15.54
CA ARG A 134 -15.16 11.21 -16.30
C ARG A 134 -13.72 10.94 -15.85
N THR A 135 -13.45 9.69 -15.47
CA THR A 135 -12.14 9.28 -14.97
C THR A 135 -11.23 8.72 -16.06
N SER A 136 -11.75 8.51 -17.27
CA SER A 136 -10.98 8.00 -18.41
C SER A 136 -10.06 9.07 -18.99
N GLY A 137 -9.18 8.64 -19.88
CA GLY A 137 -8.20 9.51 -20.50
C GLY A 137 -7.12 9.92 -19.51
N GLY A 138 -6.56 11.09 -19.70
CA GLY A 138 -5.48 11.64 -18.86
C GLY A 138 -5.77 11.75 -17.35
N ASN A 139 -7.00 11.47 -16.92
CA ASN A 139 -7.34 11.37 -15.48
C ASN A 139 -6.92 10.02 -14.86
N LEU A 140 -6.54 9.03 -15.65
CA LEU A 140 -6.02 7.70 -15.24
C LEU A 140 -6.84 6.99 -14.16
N GLY A 141 -8.15 7.27 -14.07
CA GLY A 141 -9.02 6.72 -13.03
C GLY A 141 -8.85 7.35 -11.64
N LEU A 142 -8.01 8.37 -11.49
CA LEU A 142 -7.71 8.97 -10.20
C LEU A 142 -8.53 10.24 -9.92
N PHE A 143 -8.87 10.98 -10.95
CA PHE A 143 -9.54 12.27 -10.82
C PHE A 143 -10.82 12.30 -11.65
N SER A 144 -11.84 13.02 -11.19
CA SER A 144 -12.98 13.37 -12.03
C SER A 144 -12.61 14.55 -12.92
N GLY A 145 -13.21 14.65 -14.12
CA GLY A 145 -12.95 15.77 -15.03
C GLY A 145 -13.32 17.15 -14.50
N GLU A 146 -13.96 17.23 -13.33
CA GLU A 146 -14.33 18.47 -12.64
C GLU A 146 -13.41 18.80 -11.45
N THR A 147 -12.58 17.86 -11.01
CA THR A 147 -11.61 18.08 -9.94
C THR A 147 -10.41 18.86 -10.47
N THR A 148 -10.29 20.10 -10.05
CA THR A 148 -9.03 20.82 -10.23
C THR A 148 -8.00 20.24 -9.26
N VAL A 149 -6.77 20.14 -9.67
CA VAL A 149 -5.62 19.60 -8.91
C VAL A 149 -5.41 20.33 -7.56
N THR A 150 -6.14 21.41 -7.34
CA THR A 150 -6.09 22.24 -6.12
C THR A 150 -7.13 21.86 -5.07
N ASP A 151 -7.98 20.84 -5.33
CA ASP A 151 -8.96 20.44 -4.35
C ASP A 151 -8.27 19.67 -3.20
N SER A 152 -8.20 20.31 -2.04
CA SER A 152 -7.59 19.78 -0.82
C SER A 152 -8.24 18.48 -0.29
N GLN A 153 -9.33 18.06 -0.90
CA GLN A 153 -10.00 16.80 -0.56
C GLN A 153 -9.38 15.59 -1.23
N ASN A 154 -8.63 15.77 -2.31
CA ASN A 154 -7.93 14.68 -2.99
C ASN A 154 -6.48 14.55 -2.51
N GLN A 155 -6.30 13.96 -1.31
CA GLN A 155 -4.98 13.67 -0.75
C GLN A 155 -4.34 12.46 -1.46
N THR A 156 -4.19 12.54 -2.78
CA THR A 156 -3.62 11.46 -3.58
C THR A 156 -2.25 11.87 -4.08
N LEU A 157 -1.26 11.01 -3.85
CA LEU A 157 0.06 11.09 -4.45
C LEU A 157 0.14 10.03 -5.55
N ALA A 158 0.49 10.43 -6.76
CA ALA A 158 0.60 9.50 -7.87
C ALA A 158 1.91 9.67 -8.64
N VAL A 159 2.39 8.57 -9.21
CA VAL A 159 3.47 8.53 -10.20
C VAL A 159 2.87 7.98 -11.49
N GLU A 160 2.90 8.80 -12.52
CA GLU A 160 2.38 8.47 -13.83
C GLU A 160 3.45 7.87 -14.73
N PHE A 161 3.04 6.88 -15.52
CA PHE A 161 3.81 6.24 -16.59
C PHE A 161 3.06 6.54 -17.90
N ASP A 162 3.41 7.64 -18.51
CA ASP A 162 2.83 8.14 -19.75
C ASP A 162 3.27 7.31 -20.96
N THR A 163 2.41 7.23 -22.03
CA THR A 163 2.65 6.41 -23.23
C THR A 163 2.47 7.20 -24.51
#